data_3de885357e3f9ab7a0413a640fcbdfc8
#
_entry.id   3de885357e3f9ab7a0413a640fcbdfc8
#
_cell.length_a   1.000
_cell.length_b   1.000
_cell.length_c   1.000
_cell.angle_alpha   90.00
_cell.angle_beta   90.00
_cell.angle_gamma   90.00
#
_symmetry.space_group_name_H-M   'P 1'
#
loop_
_entity.id
_entity.type
_entity.pdbx_description
1 polymer ?
#
loop_
_entity_poly.entity_id
_entity_poly.type
_entity_poly.pdbx_seq_one_letter_code
_entity_poly.pdbx_strand_id
1 'polypeptide(L)'
;MSKELYQHFATEDIPFIDKGLEWLSQVEEHYAPILSPFINPHQVFILETLGNNRGIKVFSSTSYISSEYARVILAPDYFTPSLEDFEMTLLEIVYPSKFQQLTHSKILGTVLNRLGIDRKWFGDVLVTEEKAQIIVDRRFTTI
;
A
#
# COMPACT_ATOMS: atom_id res chain seq x y z
N MET A 1 6.42 24.71 -3.94
CA MET A 1 7.46 23.72 -4.19
C MET A 1 8.31 24.12 -5.37
N SER A 2 9.59 23.85 -5.32
CA SER A 2 10.51 24.24 -6.40
C SER A 2 10.32 23.39 -7.66
N LYS A 3 10.48 24.02 -8.81
CA LYS A 3 10.47 23.32 -10.09
C LYS A 3 11.56 22.26 -10.19
N GLU A 4 12.64 22.41 -9.43
CA GLU A 4 13.77 21.49 -9.44
C GLU A 4 13.38 20.09 -8.97
N LEU A 5 12.48 19.99 -7.99
CA LEU A 5 12.03 18.70 -7.49
C LEU A 5 11.26 17.92 -8.56
N TYR A 6 10.41 18.61 -9.31
CA TYR A 6 9.63 17.96 -10.37
C TYR A 6 10.49 17.50 -11.55
N GLN A 7 11.65 18.10 -11.76
CA GLN A 7 12.53 17.72 -12.86
C GLN A 7 13.15 16.33 -12.67
N HIS A 8 13.17 15.82 -11.44
CA HIS A 8 13.70 14.49 -11.14
C HIS A 8 12.70 13.37 -11.36
N PHE A 9 11.45 13.69 -11.66
CA PHE A 9 10.39 12.72 -11.81
C PHE A 9 9.71 12.87 -13.17
N ALA A 10 9.10 11.77 -13.63
CA ALA A 10 8.31 11.80 -14.85
C ALA A 10 7.07 12.66 -14.65
N THR A 11 6.60 13.32 -15.72
CA THR A 11 5.42 14.17 -15.67
C THR A 11 4.18 13.42 -15.18
N GLU A 12 4.06 12.13 -15.51
CA GLU A 12 2.95 11.28 -15.10
C GLU A 12 2.90 11.04 -13.59
N ASP A 13 4.01 11.22 -12.88
CA ASP A 13 4.09 11.03 -11.44
C ASP A 13 3.72 12.29 -10.64
N ILE A 14 3.58 13.44 -11.30
CA ILE A 14 3.31 14.70 -10.61
C ILE A 14 2.08 14.66 -9.71
N PRO A 15 0.92 14.11 -10.12
CA PRO A 15 -0.23 14.04 -9.21
C PRO A 15 0.05 13.27 -7.93
N PHE A 16 0.82 12.19 -8.00
CA PHE A 16 1.19 11.42 -6.83
C PHE A 16 2.20 12.18 -5.96
N ILE A 17 3.15 12.86 -6.58
CA ILE A 17 4.14 13.69 -5.88
C ILE A 17 3.43 14.77 -5.07
N ASP A 18 2.46 15.45 -5.66
CA ASP A 18 1.68 16.49 -4.98
C ASP A 18 0.96 15.93 -3.76
N LYS A 19 0.38 14.75 -3.89
CA LYS A 19 -0.30 14.06 -2.81
C LYS A 19 0.68 13.66 -1.70
N GLY A 20 1.84 13.12 -2.09
CA GLY A 20 2.88 12.75 -1.14
C GLY A 20 3.41 13.95 -0.34
N LEU A 21 3.58 15.08 -0.99
CA LEU A 21 4.02 16.30 -0.33
C LEU A 21 2.98 16.82 0.66
N GLU A 22 1.71 16.69 0.34
CA GLU A 22 0.64 17.02 1.26
C GLU A 22 0.70 16.13 2.51
N TRP A 23 0.91 14.82 2.33
CA TRP A 23 1.06 13.89 3.46
C TRP A 23 2.27 14.24 4.31
N LEU A 24 3.41 14.54 3.68
CA LEU A 24 4.61 14.93 4.42
C LEU A 24 4.39 16.21 5.24
N SER A 25 3.67 17.17 4.67
CA SER A 25 3.32 18.40 5.39
C SER A 25 2.46 18.12 6.61
N GLN A 26 1.53 17.17 6.52
CA GLN A 26 0.71 16.76 7.65
C GLN A 26 1.53 16.09 8.75
N VAL A 27 2.50 15.25 8.37
CA VAL A 27 3.41 14.62 9.33
C VAL A 27 4.19 15.71 10.09
N GLU A 28 4.70 16.69 9.38
CA GLU A 28 5.47 17.78 9.98
C GLU A 28 4.59 18.65 10.89
N GLU A 29 3.39 18.98 10.43
CA GLU A 29 2.47 19.84 11.18
C GLU A 29 1.98 19.19 12.46
N HIS A 30 1.60 17.94 12.41
CA HIS A 30 1.02 17.23 13.56
C HIS A 30 2.03 16.44 14.36
N TYR A 31 3.26 16.30 13.87
CA TYR A 31 4.32 15.49 14.47
C TYR A 31 3.84 14.07 14.76
N ALA A 32 3.13 13.48 13.83
CA ALA A 32 2.49 12.17 13.97
C ALA A 32 2.58 11.37 12.67
N PRO A 33 2.56 10.04 12.75
CA PRO A 33 2.65 9.20 11.55
C PRO A 33 1.37 9.25 10.72
N ILE A 34 1.53 9.03 9.41
CA ILE A 34 0.42 8.92 8.45
C ILE A 34 0.58 7.62 7.69
N LEU A 35 -0.52 6.89 7.55
CA LEU A 35 -0.59 5.64 6.80
C LEU A 35 -1.11 5.90 5.39
N SER A 36 -0.40 5.43 4.38
CA SER A 36 -0.83 5.54 2.98
C SER A 36 -1.87 4.48 2.62
N PRO A 37 -2.60 4.64 1.50
CA PRO A 37 -3.31 3.51 0.89
C PRO A 37 -2.30 2.50 0.32
N PHE A 38 -2.78 1.40 -0.24
CA PHE A 38 -1.91 0.46 -0.97
C PHE A 38 -1.38 1.13 -2.22
N ILE A 39 -0.07 1.08 -2.40
CA ILE A 39 0.63 1.72 -3.53
C ILE A 39 1.63 0.75 -4.14
N ASN A 40 2.02 1.01 -5.38
CA ASN A 40 2.98 0.18 -6.10
C ASN A 40 4.44 0.52 -5.70
N PRO A 41 5.41 -0.34 -6.06
CA PRO A 41 6.82 -0.11 -5.69
C PRO A 41 7.38 1.22 -6.18
N HIS A 42 6.97 1.68 -7.35
CA HIS A 42 7.44 2.96 -7.89
C HIS A 42 6.97 4.13 -7.02
N GLN A 43 5.73 4.08 -6.55
CA GLN A 43 5.18 5.09 -5.66
C GLN A 43 5.85 5.06 -4.28
N VAL A 44 6.19 3.86 -3.80
CA VAL A 44 6.96 3.72 -2.56
C VAL A 44 8.30 4.45 -2.69
N PHE A 45 8.99 4.22 -3.81
CA PHE A 45 10.28 4.88 -4.09
C PHE A 45 10.14 6.41 -4.11
N ILE A 46 9.08 6.92 -4.71
CA ILE A 46 8.80 8.36 -4.74
C ILE A 46 8.70 8.90 -3.31
N LEU A 47 7.90 8.25 -2.47
CA LEU A 47 7.73 8.68 -1.08
C LEU A 47 9.03 8.62 -0.28
N GLU A 48 9.83 7.59 -0.48
CA GLU A 48 11.14 7.48 0.17
C GLU A 48 12.04 8.64 -0.21
N THR A 49 12.08 8.99 -1.49
CA THR A 49 12.89 10.10 -1.99
C THR A 49 12.42 11.43 -1.40
N LEU A 50 11.13 11.69 -1.41
CA LEU A 50 10.57 12.92 -0.85
C LEU A 50 10.80 13.01 0.66
N GLY A 51 10.59 11.90 1.37
CA GLY A 51 10.75 11.86 2.82
C GLY A 51 12.19 12.09 3.25
N ASN A 52 13.14 11.48 2.54
CA ASN A 52 14.57 11.65 2.84
C ASN A 52 15.01 13.11 2.75
N ASN A 53 14.49 13.85 1.78
CA ASN A 53 14.81 15.26 1.61
C ASN A 53 14.28 16.14 2.75
N ARG A 54 13.29 15.65 3.51
CA ARG A 54 12.63 16.40 4.59
C ARG A 54 12.88 15.82 5.97
N GLY A 55 13.75 14.82 6.07
CA GLY A 55 14.04 14.17 7.36
C GLY A 55 12.88 13.36 7.93
N ILE A 56 11.94 12.93 7.09
CA ILE A 56 10.80 12.11 7.47
C ILE A 56 11.14 10.66 7.18
N LYS A 57 10.89 9.77 8.14
CA LYS A 57 11.11 8.34 7.96
C LYS A 57 9.98 7.73 7.16
N VAL A 58 10.34 6.80 6.26
CA VAL A 58 9.40 6.10 5.40
C VAL A 58 9.56 4.61 5.63
N PHE A 59 8.49 3.97 6.11
CA PHE A 59 8.48 2.54 6.40
C PHE A 59 7.49 1.85 5.46
N SER A 60 7.93 0.77 4.82
CA SER A 60 7.09 0.00 3.91
C SER A 60 6.67 -1.32 4.54
N SER A 61 5.43 -1.72 4.32
CA SER A 61 4.91 -3.01 4.78
C SER A 61 5.60 -4.20 4.11
N THR A 62 6.34 -3.99 3.02
CA THR A 62 7.12 -5.05 2.36
C THR A 62 8.20 -5.63 3.26
N SER A 63 8.58 -4.91 4.31
CA SER A 63 9.51 -5.43 5.33
C SER A 63 8.89 -6.56 6.16
N TYR A 64 7.57 -6.69 6.17
CA TYR A 64 6.84 -7.67 6.97
C TYR A 64 6.09 -8.68 6.11
N ILE A 65 5.52 -8.23 5.01
CA ILE A 65 4.70 -9.06 4.13
C ILE A 65 5.20 -8.91 2.70
N SER A 66 5.61 -10.01 2.08
CA SER A 66 6.04 -10.00 0.69
C SER A 66 4.83 -9.75 -0.20
N SER A 67 4.81 -8.60 -0.87
CA SER A 67 3.71 -8.17 -1.73
C SER A 67 4.21 -7.19 -2.77
N GLU A 68 3.57 -7.19 -3.93
CA GLU A 68 3.85 -6.20 -4.98
C GLU A 68 3.35 -4.81 -4.57
N TYR A 69 2.21 -4.77 -3.87
CA TYR A 69 1.65 -3.53 -3.35
C TYR A 69 1.90 -3.44 -1.86
N ALA A 70 2.16 -2.24 -1.40
CA ALA A 70 2.51 -2.01 0.00
C ALA A 70 1.76 -0.81 0.56
N ARG A 71 1.60 -0.79 1.87
CA ARG A 71 1.29 0.43 2.59
C ARG A 71 2.57 1.03 3.11
N VAL A 72 2.58 2.34 3.23
CA VAL A 72 3.73 3.08 3.72
C VAL A 72 3.29 3.93 4.89
N ILE A 73 4.13 3.96 5.92
CA ILE A 73 3.97 4.88 7.05
C ILE A 73 5.01 5.99 6.90
N LEU A 74 4.54 7.22 6.82
CA LEU A 74 5.37 8.41 6.82
C LEU A 74 5.38 8.95 8.25
N ALA A 75 6.54 9.04 8.87
CA ALA A 75 6.59 9.29 10.31
C ALA A 75 7.75 10.18 10.73
N PRO A 76 7.58 10.88 11.88
CA PRO A 76 8.69 11.57 12.52
C PRO A 76 9.72 10.56 13.03
N ASP A 77 10.89 11.06 13.40
CA ASP A 77 12.03 10.22 13.77
C ASP A 77 11.85 9.41 15.06
N TYR A 78 10.88 9.78 15.91
CA TYR A 78 10.62 9.02 17.14
C TYR A 78 9.86 7.71 16.91
N PHE A 79 9.24 7.54 15.74
CA PHE A 79 8.30 6.45 15.49
C PHE A 79 9.01 5.21 14.97
N THR A 80 8.60 4.03 15.49
CA THR A 80 9.03 2.73 14.99
C THR A 80 7.79 1.87 14.82
N PRO A 81 7.46 1.42 13.60
CA PRO A 81 6.23 0.69 13.35
C PRO A 81 6.32 -0.78 13.71
N SER A 82 5.15 -1.37 13.94
CA SER A 82 4.93 -2.81 13.95
C SER A 82 4.00 -3.17 12.78
N LEU A 83 3.81 -4.46 12.54
CA LEU A 83 2.90 -4.89 11.46
C LEU A 83 1.49 -4.33 11.64
N GLU A 84 1.01 -4.25 12.87
CA GLU A 84 -0.34 -3.76 13.18
C GLU A 84 -0.54 -2.29 12.76
N ASP A 85 0.52 -1.50 12.76
CA ASP A 85 0.43 -0.10 12.39
C ASP A 85 0.10 0.10 10.91
N PHE A 86 0.34 -0.90 10.08
CA PHE A 86 0.00 -0.84 8.66
C PHE A 86 -1.47 -1.18 8.39
N GLU A 87 -2.22 -1.59 9.40
CA GLU A 87 -3.65 -1.92 9.29
C GLU A 87 -3.95 -2.89 8.16
N MET A 88 -3.12 -3.92 8.04
CA MET A 88 -3.24 -4.95 7.00
C MET A 88 -3.65 -6.28 7.60
N THR A 89 -4.36 -7.06 6.82
CA THR A 89 -4.70 -8.43 7.16
C THR A 89 -4.65 -9.30 5.93
N LEU A 90 -4.52 -10.60 6.16
CA LEU A 90 -4.51 -11.60 5.11
C LEU A 90 -5.84 -12.32 5.11
N LEU A 91 -6.58 -12.19 4.01
CA LEU A 91 -7.79 -12.98 3.77
C LEU A 91 -7.45 -14.22 2.98
N GLU A 92 -7.97 -15.36 3.41
CA GLU A 92 -7.75 -16.63 2.75
C GLU A 92 -9.06 -17.13 2.16
N ILE A 93 -9.05 -17.47 0.87
CA ILE A 93 -10.19 -18.06 0.18
C ILE A 93 -9.78 -19.48 -0.21
N VAL A 94 -10.44 -20.47 0.38
CA VAL A 94 -10.20 -21.88 0.08
C VAL A 94 -11.24 -22.32 -0.95
N TYR A 95 -10.80 -22.97 -2.01
CA TYR A 95 -11.70 -23.46 -3.06
C TYR A 95 -11.40 -24.94 -3.37
N PRO A 96 -12.41 -25.68 -3.86
CA PRO A 96 -12.20 -27.09 -4.24
C PRO A 96 -11.18 -27.23 -5.35
N SER A 97 -10.45 -28.34 -5.34
CA SER A 97 -9.38 -28.64 -6.32
C SER A 97 -9.86 -28.58 -7.78
N LYS A 98 -11.14 -28.78 -8.04
CA LYS A 98 -11.71 -28.67 -9.38
C LYS A 98 -11.69 -27.26 -9.95
N PHE A 99 -11.42 -26.24 -9.12
CA PHE A 99 -11.32 -24.85 -9.54
C PHE A 99 -9.88 -24.35 -9.62
N GLN A 100 -8.93 -25.25 -9.82
CA GLN A 100 -7.49 -24.96 -9.82
C GLN A 100 -7.05 -23.92 -10.85
N GLN A 101 -7.88 -23.63 -11.84
CA GLN A 101 -7.56 -22.71 -12.93
C GLN A 101 -7.86 -21.24 -12.61
N LEU A 102 -8.16 -20.92 -11.37
CA LEU A 102 -8.41 -19.53 -11.00
C LEU A 102 -7.16 -18.69 -11.15
N THR A 103 -7.29 -17.60 -11.89
CA THR A 103 -6.20 -16.66 -12.12
C THR A 103 -6.29 -15.49 -11.15
N HIS A 104 -5.19 -14.77 -11.02
CA HIS A 104 -5.10 -13.54 -10.24
C HIS A 104 -6.23 -12.57 -10.60
N SER A 105 -6.48 -12.35 -11.89
CA SER A 105 -7.54 -11.45 -12.36
C SER A 105 -8.93 -11.91 -11.97
N LYS A 106 -9.19 -13.22 -12.04
CA LYS A 106 -10.49 -13.77 -11.67
C LYS A 106 -10.76 -13.63 -10.18
N ILE A 107 -9.75 -13.85 -9.34
CA ILE A 107 -9.87 -13.68 -7.90
C ILE A 107 -10.19 -12.22 -7.58
N LEU A 108 -9.43 -11.28 -8.14
CA LEU A 108 -9.67 -9.86 -7.93
C LEU A 108 -11.07 -9.44 -8.39
N GLY A 109 -11.48 -9.86 -9.59
CA GLY A 109 -12.80 -9.54 -10.11
C GLY A 109 -13.92 -10.06 -9.22
N THR A 110 -13.80 -11.30 -8.75
CA THR A 110 -14.79 -11.91 -7.86
C THR A 110 -14.87 -11.16 -6.53
N VAL A 111 -13.73 -10.89 -5.90
CA VAL A 111 -13.70 -10.21 -4.61
C VAL A 111 -14.23 -8.79 -4.73
N LEU A 112 -13.78 -8.04 -5.72
CA LEU A 112 -14.23 -6.66 -5.93
C LEU A 112 -15.73 -6.59 -6.17
N ASN A 113 -16.27 -7.48 -7.01
CA ASN A 113 -17.69 -7.47 -7.33
C ASN A 113 -18.58 -7.92 -6.19
N ARG A 114 -18.15 -8.95 -5.46
CA ARG A 114 -18.96 -9.52 -4.38
C ARG A 114 -18.91 -8.73 -3.09
N LEU A 115 -17.73 -8.21 -2.75
CA LEU A 115 -17.54 -7.50 -1.50
C LEU A 115 -17.68 -6.00 -1.63
N GLY A 116 -17.77 -5.49 -2.87
CA GLY A 116 -17.86 -4.05 -3.11
C GLY A 116 -16.64 -3.29 -2.63
N ILE A 117 -15.48 -3.95 -2.60
CA ILE A 117 -14.25 -3.35 -2.09
C ILE A 117 -13.51 -2.66 -3.23
N ASP A 118 -13.17 -1.40 -3.04
CA ASP A 118 -12.40 -0.63 -4.00
C ASP A 118 -10.95 -1.14 -4.08
N ARG A 119 -10.38 -1.13 -5.28
CA ARG A 119 -9.00 -1.60 -5.53
C ARG A 119 -7.97 -0.97 -4.59
N LYS A 120 -8.19 0.27 -4.17
CA LYS A 120 -7.27 0.99 -3.26
C LYS A 120 -7.11 0.33 -1.89
N TRP A 121 -8.02 -0.58 -1.51
CA TRP A 121 -7.97 -1.27 -0.22
C TRP A 121 -7.28 -2.64 -0.28
N PHE A 122 -6.81 -3.04 -1.47
CA PHE A 122 -6.12 -4.31 -1.66
C PHE A 122 -4.62 -4.13 -1.80
N GLY A 123 -3.88 -5.09 -1.25
CA GLY A 123 -2.49 -5.32 -1.60
C GLY A 123 -2.42 -6.33 -2.74
N ASP A 124 -1.53 -7.30 -2.59
CA ASP A 124 -1.33 -8.32 -3.60
C ASP A 124 -2.25 -9.52 -3.38
N VAL A 125 -2.40 -10.34 -4.43
CA VAL A 125 -3.16 -11.58 -4.40
C VAL A 125 -2.21 -12.73 -4.72
N LEU A 126 -2.14 -13.71 -3.84
CA LEU A 126 -1.33 -14.90 -4.02
C LEU A 126 -2.26 -16.08 -4.26
N VAL A 127 -2.12 -16.73 -5.40
CA VAL A 127 -2.98 -17.86 -5.78
C VAL A 127 -2.17 -19.15 -5.80
N THR A 128 -2.65 -20.15 -5.08
CA THR A 128 -2.09 -21.51 -5.08
C THR A 128 -3.15 -22.47 -5.62
N GLU A 129 -2.82 -23.77 -5.70
CA GLU A 129 -3.74 -24.80 -6.19
C GLU A 129 -5.00 -24.94 -5.34
N GLU A 130 -4.93 -24.62 -4.06
CA GLU A 130 -6.01 -24.88 -3.10
C GLU A 130 -6.67 -23.61 -2.55
N LYS A 131 -5.97 -22.50 -2.62
CA LYS A 131 -6.43 -21.27 -1.98
C LYS A 131 -5.89 -20.02 -2.63
N ALA A 132 -6.55 -18.91 -2.36
CA ALA A 132 -6.06 -17.58 -2.68
C ALA A 132 -5.89 -16.81 -1.38
N GLN A 133 -4.80 -16.05 -1.28
CA GLN A 133 -4.53 -15.18 -0.14
C GLN A 133 -4.52 -13.75 -0.65
N ILE A 134 -5.29 -12.89 0.00
CA ILE A 134 -5.46 -11.49 -0.40
C ILE A 134 -5.06 -10.60 0.76
N ILE A 135 -4.13 -9.70 0.54
CA ILE A 135 -3.74 -8.71 1.54
C ILE A 135 -4.68 -7.52 1.40
N VAL A 136 -5.43 -7.22 2.45
CA VAL A 136 -6.44 -6.17 2.43
C VAL A 136 -6.31 -5.25 3.64
N ASP A 137 -7.00 -4.11 3.57
CA ASP A 137 -7.18 -3.23 4.71
C ASP A 137 -7.87 -4.02 5.83
N ARG A 138 -7.39 -3.84 7.07
CA ARG A 138 -7.88 -4.57 8.24
C ARG A 138 -9.40 -4.42 8.47
N ARG A 139 -9.98 -3.30 8.05
CA ARG A 139 -11.43 -3.06 8.20
C ARG A 139 -12.29 -4.09 7.49
N PHE A 140 -11.73 -4.84 6.54
CA PHE A 140 -12.46 -5.85 5.76
C PHE A 140 -12.33 -7.27 6.29
N THR A 141 -11.74 -7.47 7.48
CA THR A 141 -11.56 -8.80 8.07
C THR A 141 -12.85 -9.49 8.48
N THR A 142 -13.91 -8.75 8.70
CA THR A 142 -15.16 -9.26 9.23
C THR A 142 -16.27 -9.36 8.19
N ILE A 143 -15.91 -9.31 6.95
CA ILE A 143 -16.90 -9.43 5.86
C ILE A 143 -17.47 -10.83 5.78
#